data_40027821bb79c90abb0e28261ff5df65
#
_entry.id   40027821bb79c90abb0e28261ff5df65
#
_cell.length_a   1.000
_cell.length_b   1.000
_cell.length_c   1.000
_cell.angle_alpha   90.00
_cell.angle_beta   90.00
_cell.angle_gamma   90.00
#
_symmetry.space_group_name_H-M   'P 1'
#
loop_
_entity.id
_entity.type
_entity.pdbx_description
1 polymer ?
#
loop_
_entity_poly.entity_id
_entity_poly.type
_entity_poly.pdbx_seq_one_letter_code
_entity_poly.pdbx_strand_id
1 'polypeptide(L)'
;MIFDEMTVTSFAPGQSIKVEPIPGVPFAKYTVLAFHPDLLNRTQLGKNISRYEFFDYTSNEALHLSAAEVNIFRDVLSMIKQELQHPIDKHSRELIVSNIELLLNYCLRFYDRQFITREEINHSVVKKFISLLDEYIAQKAEHEGLPTVAYFADKCCYSTKYFGELVKTETGVTAKSMINERLLSASRQLLIDETLSITQVSQRLGFEYPQHFVRFFKAQTGKTPSEYRKTA
;
A
#
# COMPACT_ATOMS: atom_id res chain seq x y z
N MET A 1 11.97 7.95 -17.41
CA MET A 1 11.09 6.90 -17.98
C MET A 1 10.19 7.59 -18.97
N ILE A 2 10.28 7.27 -20.26
CA ILE A 2 9.40 7.83 -21.30
C ILE A 2 8.20 6.88 -21.33
N PHE A 3 7.02 7.39 -20.97
CA PHE A 3 5.78 6.62 -21.03
C PHE A 3 5.14 6.86 -22.39
N ASP A 4 5.12 5.87 -23.25
CA ASP A 4 4.33 5.87 -24.50
C ASP A 4 2.82 5.62 -24.24
N GLU A 5 2.48 5.29 -22.99
CA GLU A 5 1.11 4.99 -22.55
C GLU A 5 0.59 6.07 -21.59
N MET A 6 -0.73 6.32 -21.65
CA MET A 6 -1.36 7.27 -20.72
C MET A 6 -1.25 6.73 -19.28
N THR A 7 -0.81 7.60 -18.38
CA THR A 7 -0.74 7.30 -16.95
C THR A 7 -1.73 8.15 -16.16
N VAL A 8 -2.23 7.60 -15.06
CA VAL A 8 -3.10 8.32 -14.12
C VAL A 8 -2.41 8.38 -12.76
N THR A 9 -2.32 9.57 -12.20
CA THR A 9 -1.90 9.82 -10.83
C THR A 9 -3.04 10.46 -10.06
N SER A 10 -3.25 10.03 -8.83
CA SER A 10 -4.30 10.54 -7.94
C SER A 10 -3.67 11.24 -6.75
N PHE A 11 -4.33 12.27 -6.26
CA PHE A 11 -3.83 13.09 -5.15
C PHE A 11 -4.95 13.33 -4.15
N ALA A 12 -4.65 13.13 -2.88
CA ALA A 12 -5.55 13.43 -1.77
C ALA A 12 -5.58 14.94 -1.47
N PRO A 13 -6.64 15.44 -0.80
CA PRO A 13 -6.68 16.82 -0.32
C PRO A 13 -5.45 17.16 0.54
N GLY A 14 -4.89 18.36 0.31
CA GLY A 14 -3.72 18.85 1.06
C GLY A 14 -2.36 18.39 0.53
N GLN A 15 -2.30 17.54 -0.49
CA GLN A 15 -1.05 17.19 -1.13
C GLN A 15 -0.60 18.31 -2.09
N SER A 16 0.70 18.64 -2.02
CA SER A 16 1.32 19.60 -2.95
C SER A 16 1.94 18.86 -4.13
N ILE A 17 1.61 19.29 -5.34
CA ILE A 17 2.13 18.72 -6.58
C ILE A 17 3.09 19.73 -7.20
N LYS A 18 4.32 19.31 -7.46
CA LYS A 18 5.29 20.07 -8.24
C LYS A 18 5.50 19.37 -9.58
N VAL A 19 5.15 20.06 -10.66
CA VAL A 19 5.40 19.58 -12.02
C VAL A 19 6.58 20.35 -12.58
N GLU A 20 7.67 19.66 -12.87
CA GLU A 20 8.87 20.28 -13.43
C GLU A 20 9.08 19.79 -14.87
N PRO A 21 9.37 20.71 -15.81
CA PRO A 21 9.73 20.33 -17.17
C PRO A 21 11.10 19.63 -17.17
N ILE A 22 11.19 18.54 -17.91
CA ILE A 22 12.45 17.86 -18.12
C ILE A 22 13.12 18.51 -19.35
N PRO A 23 14.35 19.05 -19.24
CA PRO A 23 15.04 19.65 -20.36
C PRO A 23 15.14 18.68 -21.56
N GLY A 24 14.73 19.15 -22.74
CA GLY A 24 14.77 18.36 -23.98
C GLY A 24 13.58 17.39 -24.18
N VAL A 25 12.65 17.29 -23.23
CA VAL A 25 11.42 16.49 -23.38
C VAL A 25 10.22 17.41 -23.60
N PRO A 26 9.40 17.19 -24.64
CA PRO A 26 8.17 17.96 -24.83
C PRO A 26 7.25 17.84 -23.60
N PHE A 27 6.64 18.95 -23.20
CA PHE A 27 5.70 18.95 -22.08
C PHE A 27 4.52 18.03 -22.39
N ALA A 28 4.26 17.06 -21.53
CA ALA A 28 3.17 16.12 -21.73
C ALA A 28 1.82 16.81 -21.68
N LYS A 29 0.91 16.46 -22.58
CA LYS A 29 -0.49 16.89 -22.48
C LYS A 29 -1.16 16.12 -21.35
N TYR A 30 -1.83 16.79 -20.46
CA TYR A 30 -2.55 16.18 -19.36
C TYR A 30 -3.98 16.71 -19.25
N THR A 31 -4.85 15.89 -18.71
CA THR A 31 -6.22 16.26 -18.32
C THR A 31 -6.30 16.15 -16.81
N VAL A 32 -6.88 17.13 -16.14
CA VAL A 32 -7.07 17.14 -14.70
C VAL A 32 -8.56 17.05 -14.40
N LEU A 33 -8.95 16.10 -13.57
CA LEU A 33 -10.25 16.07 -12.90
C LEU A 33 -10.01 16.47 -11.44
N ALA A 34 -10.51 17.64 -11.07
CA ALA A 34 -10.43 18.13 -9.70
C ALA A 34 -11.85 18.39 -9.17
N PHE A 35 -12.09 17.96 -7.93
CA PHE A 35 -13.37 18.22 -7.26
C PHE A 35 -13.13 18.54 -5.79
N HIS A 36 -13.96 19.42 -5.25
CA HIS A 36 -13.90 19.75 -3.84
C HIS A 36 -14.52 18.63 -3.00
N PRO A 37 -13.98 18.30 -1.81
CA PRO A 37 -14.55 17.26 -0.94
C PRO A 37 -16.03 17.48 -0.59
N ASP A 38 -16.50 18.71 -0.51
CA ASP A 38 -17.90 19.04 -0.24
C ASP A 38 -18.87 18.50 -1.30
N LEU A 39 -18.41 18.27 -2.53
CA LEU A 39 -19.21 17.62 -3.57
C LEU A 39 -19.68 16.23 -3.12
N LEU A 40 -18.87 15.56 -2.31
CA LEU A 40 -19.12 14.20 -1.83
C LEU A 40 -19.94 14.14 -0.55
N ASN A 41 -20.19 15.28 0.11
CA ASN A 41 -20.95 15.34 1.37
C ASN A 41 -22.33 14.68 1.22
N ARG A 42 -22.68 13.78 2.14
CA ARG A 42 -23.96 13.03 2.17
C ARG A 42 -24.17 12.09 0.98
N THR A 43 -23.14 11.77 0.21
CA THR A 43 -23.19 10.77 -0.87
C THR A 43 -22.63 9.43 -0.38
N GLN A 44 -22.94 8.35 -1.10
CA GLN A 44 -22.36 7.04 -0.81
C GLN A 44 -20.85 7.02 -1.10
N LEU A 45 -20.43 7.69 -2.15
CA LEU A 45 -19.01 7.85 -2.50
C LEU A 45 -18.24 8.53 -1.35
N GLY A 46 -18.79 9.62 -0.77
CA GLY A 46 -18.15 10.31 0.35
C GLY A 46 -17.96 9.43 1.59
N LYS A 47 -18.91 8.52 1.88
CA LYS A 47 -18.79 7.55 2.98
C LYS A 47 -17.69 6.51 2.72
N ASN A 48 -17.47 6.17 1.46
CA ASN A 48 -16.59 5.08 1.04
C ASN A 48 -15.28 5.57 0.41
N ILE A 49 -14.96 6.87 0.46
CA ILE A 49 -13.79 7.44 -0.23
C ILE A 49 -12.47 6.82 0.24
N SER A 50 -12.39 6.42 1.51
CA SER A 50 -11.22 5.73 2.08
C SER A 50 -10.91 4.36 1.46
N ARG A 51 -11.86 3.78 0.71
CA ARG A 51 -11.65 2.54 -0.05
C ARG A 51 -10.69 2.73 -1.22
N TYR A 52 -10.55 3.95 -1.72
CA TYR A 52 -9.68 4.25 -2.86
C TYR A 52 -8.28 4.61 -2.36
N GLU A 53 -7.52 3.59 -1.94
CA GLU A 53 -6.20 3.74 -1.31
C GLU A 53 -5.14 4.35 -2.22
N PHE A 54 -5.35 4.33 -3.54
CA PHE A 54 -4.45 4.93 -4.53
C PHE A 54 -4.33 6.46 -4.43
N PHE A 55 -5.18 7.13 -3.67
CA PHE A 55 -4.98 8.54 -3.32
C PHE A 55 -3.76 8.77 -2.40
N ASP A 56 -3.30 7.73 -1.71
CA ASP A 56 -2.12 7.76 -0.85
C ASP A 56 -0.86 7.22 -1.55
N TYR A 57 -0.95 6.85 -2.84
CA TYR A 57 0.18 6.36 -3.61
C TYR A 57 1.11 7.50 -4.02
N THR A 58 2.38 7.18 -4.26
CA THR A 58 3.37 8.15 -4.74
C THR A 58 3.38 8.23 -6.27
N SER A 59 3.98 9.28 -6.84
CA SER A 59 3.95 9.51 -8.29
C SER A 59 4.61 8.39 -9.12
N ASN A 60 5.54 7.63 -8.53
CA ASN A 60 6.16 6.48 -9.17
C ASN A 60 5.28 5.21 -9.17
N GLU A 61 4.16 5.26 -8.45
CA GLU A 61 3.14 4.21 -8.36
C GLU A 61 1.94 4.50 -9.28
N ALA A 62 2.13 5.33 -10.29
CA ALA A 62 1.09 5.73 -11.22
C ALA A 62 0.44 4.52 -11.91
N LEU A 63 -0.86 4.64 -12.17
CA LEU A 63 -1.61 3.66 -12.94
C LEU A 63 -1.29 3.79 -14.44
N HIS A 64 -0.85 2.72 -15.06
CA HIS A 64 -0.60 2.63 -16.49
C HIS A 64 -1.83 2.03 -17.20
N LEU A 65 -2.39 2.77 -18.16
CA LEU A 65 -3.58 2.38 -18.86
C LEU A 65 -3.23 1.71 -20.20
N SER A 66 -3.88 0.59 -20.50
CA SER A 66 -3.92 0.04 -21.87
C SER A 66 -4.76 0.92 -22.79
N ALA A 67 -4.60 0.76 -24.10
CA ALA A 67 -5.37 1.53 -25.09
C ALA A 67 -6.90 1.41 -24.90
N ALA A 68 -7.39 0.22 -24.52
CA ALA A 68 -8.80 0.02 -24.22
C ALA A 68 -9.26 0.77 -22.97
N GLU A 69 -8.44 0.77 -21.93
CA GLU A 69 -8.70 1.47 -20.66
C GLU A 69 -8.67 2.99 -20.83
N VAL A 70 -7.79 3.49 -21.69
CA VAL A 70 -7.78 4.92 -22.08
C VAL A 70 -9.12 5.36 -22.68
N ASN A 71 -9.74 4.54 -23.51
CA ASN A 71 -11.04 4.86 -24.08
C ASN A 71 -12.13 4.94 -23.00
N ILE A 72 -12.15 3.99 -22.06
CA ILE A 72 -13.08 4.02 -20.93
C ILE A 72 -12.92 5.31 -20.11
N PHE A 73 -11.68 5.70 -19.82
CA PHE A 73 -11.41 6.96 -19.11
C PHE A 73 -11.93 8.18 -19.86
N ARG A 74 -11.69 8.24 -21.18
CA ARG A 74 -12.17 9.34 -22.03
C ARG A 74 -13.68 9.43 -22.05
N ASP A 75 -14.37 8.30 -22.13
CA ASP A 75 -15.84 8.25 -22.18
C ASP A 75 -16.43 8.78 -20.85
N VAL A 76 -15.95 8.31 -19.71
CA VAL A 76 -16.42 8.77 -18.40
C VAL A 76 -16.11 10.26 -18.18
N LEU A 77 -14.89 10.70 -18.53
CA LEU A 77 -14.54 12.12 -18.42
C LEU A 77 -15.38 12.99 -19.37
N SER A 78 -15.75 12.47 -20.55
CA SER A 78 -16.66 13.15 -21.46
C SER A 78 -18.05 13.31 -20.88
N MET A 79 -18.60 12.28 -20.19
CA MET A 79 -19.90 12.36 -19.49
C MET A 79 -19.88 13.45 -18.42
N ILE A 80 -18.83 13.49 -17.60
CA ILE A 80 -18.67 14.54 -16.59
C ILE A 80 -18.61 15.93 -17.25
N LYS A 81 -17.83 16.08 -18.32
CA LYS A 81 -17.71 17.33 -19.06
C LYS A 81 -19.04 17.80 -19.67
N GLN A 82 -19.80 16.87 -20.25
CA GLN A 82 -21.12 17.16 -20.81
C GLN A 82 -22.07 17.67 -19.73
N GLU A 83 -22.11 17.00 -18.56
CA GLU A 83 -22.98 17.42 -17.45
C GLU A 83 -22.62 18.82 -16.93
N LEU A 84 -21.31 19.15 -16.85
CA LEU A 84 -20.84 20.47 -16.46
C LEU A 84 -21.18 21.58 -17.48
N GLN A 85 -21.49 21.22 -18.74
CA GLN A 85 -21.89 22.16 -19.79
C GLN A 85 -23.41 22.34 -19.86
N HIS A 86 -24.19 21.47 -19.26
CA HIS A 86 -25.63 21.59 -19.14
C HIS A 86 -26.02 22.62 -18.07
N PRO A 87 -27.21 23.28 -18.18
CA PRO A 87 -27.79 24.06 -17.10
C PRO A 87 -27.92 23.18 -15.84
N ILE A 88 -27.39 23.69 -14.71
CA ILE A 88 -27.41 22.94 -13.46
C ILE A 88 -28.85 22.72 -12.99
N ASP A 89 -29.22 21.48 -12.72
CA ASP A 89 -30.51 21.09 -12.18
C ASP A 89 -30.35 20.23 -10.92
N LYS A 90 -31.49 19.73 -10.39
CA LYS A 90 -31.49 18.91 -9.16
C LYS A 90 -30.79 17.55 -9.29
N HIS A 91 -30.51 17.09 -10.50
CA HIS A 91 -29.91 15.79 -10.78
C HIS A 91 -28.41 15.92 -11.12
N SER A 92 -27.94 17.10 -11.53
CA SER A 92 -26.57 17.32 -12.00
C SER A 92 -25.51 16.86 -10.99
N ARG A 93 -25.71 17.15 -9.71
CA ARG A 93 -24.79 16.70 -8.67
C ARG A 93 -24.70 15.17 -8.59
N GLU A 94 -25.83 14.50 -8.62
CA GLU A 94 -25.89 13.03 -8.52
C GLU A 94 -25.23 12.37 -9.74
N LEU A 95 -25.48 12.88 -10.93
CA LEU A 95 -24.86 12.41 -12.18
C LEU A 95 -23.35 12.59 -12.16
N ILE A 96 -22.84 13.76 -11.75
CA ILE A 96 -21.41 14.04 -11.65
C ILE A 96 -20.76 13.08 -10.64
N VAL A 97 -21.32 12.95 -9.44
CA VAL A 97 -20.77 12.07 -8.39
C VAL A 97 -20.77 10.62 -8.81
N SER A 98 -21.81 10.13 -9.50
CA SER A 98 -21.89 8.76 -10.00
C SER A 98 -20.83 8.48 -11.08
N ASN A 99 -20.57 9.43 -11.96
CA ASN A 99 -19.49 9.32 -12.96
C ASN A 99 -18.10 9.35 -12.31
N ILE A 100 -17.89 10.17 -11.27
CA ILE A 100 -16.65 10.16 -10.49
C ILE A 100 -16.48 8.79 -9.82
N GLU A 101 -17.50 8.26 -9.16
CA GLU A 101 -17.46 6.94 -8.52
C GLU A 101 -17.15 5.82 -9.54
N LEU A 102 -17.77 5.88 -10.71
CA LEU A 102 -17.48 4.95 -11.81
C LEU A 102 -16.02 5.01 -12.23
N LEU A 103 -15.46 6.22 -12.40
CA LEU A 103 -14.05 6.41 -12.76
C LEU A 103 -13.12 5.82 -11.70
N LEU A 104 -13.39 6.10 -10.41
CA LEU A 104 -12.59 5.59 -9.31
C LEU A 104 -12.66 4.05 -9.20
N ASN A 105 -13.83 3.46 -9.46
CA ASN A 105 -13.98 2.00 -9.51
C ASN A 105 -13.20 1.38 -10.67
N TYR A 106 -13.11 2.05 -11.83
CA TYR A 106 -12.22 1.61 -12.90
C TYR A 106 -10.75 1.72 -12.51
N CYS A 107 -10.35 2.77 -11.77
CA CYS A 107 -8.97 2.84 -11.23
C CYS A 107 -8.64 1.64 -10.37
N LEU A 108 -9.51 1.23 -9.42
CA LEU A 108 -9.30 0.03 -8.61
C LEU A 108 -9.07 -1.21 -9.49
N ARG A 109 -10.00 -1.46 -10.43
CA ARG A 109 -9.90 -2.61 -11.33
C ARG A 109 -8.59 -2.63 -12.15
N PHE A 110 -8.15 -1.45 -12.60
CA PHE A 110 -6.95 -1.36 -13.42
C PHE A 110 -5.67 -1.45 -12.59
N TYR A 111 -5.68 -0.99 -11.32
CA TYR A 111 -4.60 -1.28 -10.38
C TYR A 111 -4.51 -2.77 -10.08
N ASP A 112 -5.63 -3.47 -9.84
CA ASP A 112 -5.64 -4.92 -9.64
C ASP A 112 -5.01 -5.65 -10.84
N ARG A 113 -5.39 -5.27 -12.08
CA ARG A 113 -4.75 -5.80 -13.29
C ARG A 113 -3.25 -5.47 -13.31
N GLN A 114 -2.86 -4.23 -12.97
CA GLN A 114 -1.45 -3.81 -12.99
C GLN A 114 -0.61 -4.61 -12.00
N PHE A 115 -1.13 -4.92 -10.82
CA PHE A 115 -0.44 -5.79 -9.86
C PHE A 115 -0.23 -7.20 -10.42
N ILE A 116 -1.24 -7.77 -11.09
CA ILE A 116 -1.14 -9.10 -11.69
C ILE A 116 -0.12 -9.11 -12.86
N THR A 117 -0.16 -8.11 -13.74
CA THR A 117 0.69 -8.08 -14.96
C THR A 117 2.15 -7.72 -14.69
N ARG A 118 2.51 -7.29 -13.49
CA ARG A 118 3.89 -6.97 -13.08
C ARG A 118 4.54 -8.05 -12.21
N GLU A 119 4.14 -9.30 -12.38
CA GLU A 119 4.55 -10.45 -11.56
C GLU A 119 6.07 -10.52 -11.34
N GLU A 120 6.90 -10.40 -12.38
CA GLU A 120 8.36 -10.45 -12.24
C GLU A 120 8.91 -9.34 -11.34
N ILE A 121 8.40 -8.11 -11.49
CA ILE A 121 8.80 -6.96 -10.67
C ILE A 121 8.35 -7.17 -9.23
N ASN A 122 7.09 -7.56 -9.03
CA ASN A 122 6.53 -7.80 -7.71
C ASN A 122 7.27 -8.90 -6.97
N HIS A 123 7.58 -10.01 -7.65
CA HIS A 123 8.38 -11.10 -7.12
C HIS A 123 9.78 -10.65 -6.66
N SER A 124 10.45 -9.79 -7.45
CA SER A 124 11.73 -9.18 -7.09
C SER A 124 11.62 -8.31 -5.83
N VAL A 125 10.55 -7.51 -5.71
CA VAL A 125 10.29 -6.67 -4.53
C VAL A 125 10.04 -7.53 -3.29
N VAL A 126 9.24 -8.60 -3.40
CA VAL A 126 8.98 -9.52 -2.29
C VAL A 126 10.25 -10.23 -1.85
N LYS A 127 11.09 -10.69 -2.78
CA LYS A 127 12.41 -11.26 -2.44
C LYS A 127 13.29 -10.28 -1.69
N LYS A 128 13.37 -9.04 -2.16
CA LYS A 128 14.11 -7.96 -1.49
C LYS A 128 13.57 -7.71 -0.09
N PHE A 129 12.24 -7.65 0.07
CA PHE A 129 11.59 -7.49 1.37
C PHE A 129 11.96 -8.59 2.34
N ILE A 130 11.89 -9.87 1.93
CA ILE A 130 12.23 -11.01 2.77
C ILE A 130 13.70 -10.92 3.23
N SER A 131 14.61 -10.63 2.31
CA SER A 131 16.04 -10.47 2.64
C SER A 131 16.29 -9.34 3.64
N LEU A 132 15.66 -8.17 3.44
CA LEU A 132 15.76 -7.03 4.34
C LEU A 132 15.15 -7.32 5.72
N LEU A 133 14.06 -8.09 5.77
CA LEU A 133 13.39 -8.48 7.01
C LEU A 133 14.26 -9.44 7.82
N ASP A 134 14.85 -10.44 7.17
CA ASP A 134 15.75 -11.38 7.83
C ASP A 134 17.00 -10.66 8.36
N GLU A 135 17.60 -9.76 7.59
CA GLU A 135 18.71 -8.91 8.03
C GLU A 135 18.31 -8.00 9.21
N TYR A 136 17.13 -7.37 9.13
CA TYR A 136 16.64 -6.50 10.19
C TYR A 136 16.48 -7.23 11.51
N ILE A 137 15.85 -8.40 11.50
CA ILE A 137 15.64 -9.21 12.70
C ILE A 137 16.99 -9.67 13.29
N ALA A 138 17.95 -10.03 12.44
CA ALA A 138 19.24 -10.52 12.88
C ALA A 138 20.18 -9.43 13.44
N GLN A 139 20.11 -8.20 12.91
CA GLN A 139 21.15 -7.20 13.16
C GLN A 139 20.63 -5.90 13.76
N LYS A 140 19.35 -5.55 13.53
CA LYS A 140 18.82 -4.23 13.86
C LYS A 140 17.73 -4.23 14.92
N ALA A 141 16.94 -5.30 15.02
CA ALA A 141 15.76 -5.34 15.87
C ALA A 141 16.08 -4.99 17.33
N GLU A 142 17.20 -5.45 17.86
CA GLU A 142 17.63 -5.17 19.24
C GLU A 142 17.79 -3.67 19.53
N HIS A 143 18.18 -2.88 18.54
CA HIS A 143 18.50 -1.45 18.68
C HIS A 143 17.43 -0.52 18.10
N GLU A 144 16.80 -0.93 17.00
CA GLU A 144 15.81 -0.12 16.26
C GLU A 144 14.36 -0.48 16.62
N GLY A 145 14.14 -1.56 17.40
CA GLY A 145 12.81 -2.03 17.82
C GLY A 145 12.17 -2.96 16.82
N LEU A 146 10.84 -3.17 16.94
CA LEU A 146 10.11 -4.10 16.09
C LEU A 146 10.08 -3.65 14.62
N PRO A 147 10.24 -4.57 13.66
CA PRO A 147 10.13 -4.27 12.24
C PRO A 147 8.71 -3.79 11.88
N THR A 148 8.63 -2.73 11.07
CA THR A 148 7.36 -2.17 10.62
C THR A 148 7.20 -2.27 9.10
N VAL A 149 5.96 -2.36 8.62
CA VAL A 149 5.68 -2.36 7.17
C VAL A 149 6.17 -1.08 6.50
N ALA A 150 6.03 0.07 7.19
CA ALA A 150 6.47 1.37 6.68
C ALA A 150 7.98 1.42 6.42
N TYR A 151 8.78 0.84 7.32
CA TYR A 151 10.25 0.75 7.14
C TYR A 151 10.63 0.01 5.85
N PHE A 152 10.00 -1.14 5.59
CA PHE A 152 10.32 -1.94 4.40
C PHE A 152 9.75 -1.33 3.11
N ALA A 153 8.59 -0.69 3.17
CA ALA A 153 8.03 0.05 2.06
C ALA A 153 9.00 1.16 1.61
N ASP A 154 9.52 1.96 2.56
CA ASP A 154 10.52 2.99 2.30
C ASP A 154 11.81 2.41 1.67
N LYS A 155 12.35 1.31 2.23
CA LYS A 155 13.53 0.62 1.69
C LYS A 155 13.32 0.03 0.29
N CYS A 156 12.08 -0.23 -0.08
CA CYS A 156 11.68 -0.66 -1.42
C CYS A 156 11.25 0.50 -2.33
N CYS A 157 11.26 1.75 -1.83
CA CYS A 157 10.86 2.96 -2.55
C CYS A 157 9.38 2.97 -2.95
N TYR A 158 8.52 2.46 -2.06
CA TYR A 158 7.06 2.44 -2.22
C TYR A 158 6.35 3.12 -1.04
N SER A 159 5.13 3.60 -1.28
CA SER A 159 4.22 3.96 -0.21
C SER A 159 3.82 2.70 0.60
N THR A 160 3.51 2.88 1.88
CA THR A 160 3.14 1.76 2.76
C THR A 160 1.92 1.01 2.24
N LYS A 161 0.97 1.72 1.64
CA LYS A 161 -0.26 1.12 1.11
C LYS A 161 -0.01 0.32 -0.17
N TYR A 162 0.68 0.92 -1.16
CA TYR A 162 1.03 0.22 -2.39
C TYR A 162 1.87 -1.03 -2.10
N PHE A 163 2.87 -0.90 -1.22
CA PHE A 163 3.70 -2.02 -0.81
C PHE A 163 2.86 -3.13 -0.15
N GLY A 164 1.90 -2.76 0.70
CA GLY A 164 1.00 -3.71 1.35
C GLY A 164 0.15 -4.51 0.35
N GLU A 165 -0.45 -3.83 -0.64
CA GLU A 165 -1.22 -4.47 -1.71
C GLU A 165 -0.33 -5.34 -2.62
N LEU A 166 0.87 -4.84 -3.01
CA LEU A 166 1.83 -5.60 -3.80
C LEU A 166 2.19 -6.92 -3.12
N VAL A 167 2.60 -6.87 -1.85
CA VAL A 167 2.98 -8.07 -1.08
C VAL A 167 1.80 -9.03 -0.97
N LYS A 168 0.61 -8.53 -0.66
CA LYS A 168 -0.60 -9.35 -0.51
C LYS A 168 -1.01 -10.01 -1.82
N THR A 169 -0.96 -9.30 -2.94
CA THR A 169 -1.29 -9.84 -4.27
C THR A 169 -0.30 -10.93 -4.67
N GLU A 170 1.00 -10.70 -4.45
CA GLU A 170 2.05 -11.64 -4.84
C GLU A 170 2.10 -12.89 -3.96
N THR A 171 1.85 -12.74 -2.63
CA THR A 171 2.06 -13.83 -1.66
C THR A 171 0.78 -14.43 -1.09
N GLY A 172 -0.35 -13.78 -1.29
CA GLY A 172 -1.64 -14.13 -0.67
C GLY A 172 -1.76 -13.73 0.80
N VAL A 173 -0.69 -13.21 1.44
CA VAL A 173 -0.68 -12.81 2.86
C VAL A 173 -0.20 -11.37 3.02
N THR A 174 -0.62 -10.71 4.11
CA THR A 174 -0.21 -9.32 4.35
C THR A 174 1.27 -9.22 4.73
N ALA A 175 1.92 -8.10 4.39
CA ALA A 175 3.30 -7.83 4.81
C ALA A 175 3.47 -7.92 6.33
N LYS A 176 2.47 -7.48 7.11
CA LYS A 176 2.48 -7.62 8.57
C LYS A 176 2.44 -9.07 9.04
N SER A 177 1.67 -9.93 8.36
CA SER A 177 1.64 -11.36 8.66
C SER A 177 2.98 -12.01 8.40
N MET A 178 3.67 -11.65 7.30
CA MET A 178 5.02 -12.13 7.00
C MET A 178 6.03 -11.69 8.05
N ILE A 179 5.98 -10.43 8.50
CA ILE A 179 6.81 -9.92 9.59
C ILE A 179 6.59 -10.76 10.86
N ASN A 180 5.32 -10.97 11.24
CA ASN A 180 4.99 -11.75 12.43
C ASN A 180 5.49 -13.20 12.36
N GLU A 181 5.37 -13.83 11.20
CA GLU A 181 5.85 -15.19 10.97
C GLU A 181 7.38 -15.29 11.11
N ARG A 182 8.11 -14.33 10.54
CA ARG A 182 9.58 -14.26 10.65
C ARG A 182 10.02 -14.01 12.09
N LEU A 183 9.37 -13.06 12.79
CA LEU A 183 9.62 -12.82 14.21
C LEU A 183 9.34 -14.07 15.06
N LEU A 184 8.27 -14.80 14.76
CA LEU A 184 7.95 -16.05 15.45
C LEU A 184 9.00 -17.13 15.20
N SER A 185 9.47 -17.27 13.97
CA SER A 185 10.54 -18.20 13.62
C SER A 185 11.84 -17.88 14.36
N ALA A 186 12.25 -16.61 14.35
CA ALA A 186 13.42 -16.15 15.11
C ALA A 186 13.25 -16.35 16.62
N SER A 187 12.03 -16.12 17.14
CA SER A 187 11.71 -16.36 18.54
C SER A 187 11.92 -17.81 18.94
N ARG A 188 11.46 -18.75 18.10
CA ARG A 188 11.63 -20.19 18.36
C ARG A 188 13.10 -20.57 18.39
N GLN A 189 13.91 -20.05 17.47
CA GLN A 189 15.36 -20.32 17.43
C GLN A 189 16.08 -19.81 18.67
N LEU A 190 15.79 -18.55 19.09
CA LEU A 190 16.39 -17.96 20.28
C LEU A 190 15.93 -18.63 21.59
N LEU A 191 14.71 -19.18 21.62
CA LEU A 191 14.19 -19.87 22.81
C LEU A 191 14.85 -21.22 23.07
N ILE A 192 15.44 -21.87 22.05
CA ILE A 192 16.20 -23.13 22.20
C ILE A 192 17.49 -22.88 22.99
N ASP A 193 18.08 -21.69 22.90
CA ASP A 193 19.25 -21.33 23.66
C ASP A 193 18.86 -21.04 25.12
N GLU A 194 19.10 -22.01 26.00
CA GLU A 194 18.79 -21.92 27.44
C GLU A 194 19.66 -20.90 28.18
N THR A 195 20.77 -20.44 27.61
CA THR A 195 21.62 -19.38 28.20
C THR A 195 20.96 -18.03 28.18
N LEU A 196 19.97 -17.82 27.27
CA LEU A 196 19.23 -16.56 27.15
C LEU A 196 17.99 -16.56 28.03
N SER A 197 17.85 -15.56 28.87
CA SER A 197 16.58 -15.32 29.57
C SER A 197 15.47 -14.90 28.60
N ILE A 198 14.19 -15.07 28.97
CA ILE A 198 13.05 -14.61 28.17
C ILE A 198 13.11 -13.11 27.91
N THR A 199 13.61 -12.33 28.87
CA THR A 199 13.84 -10.89 28.73
C THR A 199 14.89 -10.60 27.65
N GLN A 200 16.00 -11.30 27.63
CA GLN A 200 17.05 -11.13 26.61
C GLN A 200 16.55 -11.53 25.22
N VAL A 201 15.78 -12.62 25.11
CA VAL A 201 15.13 -13.00 23.83
C VAL A 201 14.19 -11.89 23.35
N SER A 202 13.38 -11.35 24.25
CA SER A 202 12.48 -10.22 23.96
C SER A 202 13.24 -9.00 23.43
N GLN A 203 14.33 -8.61 24.07
CA GLN A 203 15.16 -7.48 23.67
C GLN A 203 15.83 -7.68 22.32
N ARG A 204 16.42 -8.85 22.08
CA ARG A 204 17.04 -9.19 20.77
C ARG A 204 16.05 -9.13 19.61
N LEU A 205 14.78 -9.42 19.86
CA LEU A 205 13.71 -9.35 18.85
C LEU A 205 13.11 -7.94 18.71
N GLY A 206 13.57 -6.96 19.48
CA GLY A 206 13.13 -5.58 19.40
C GLY A 206 11.85 -5.26 20.17
N PHE A 207 11.40 -6.11 21.08
CA PHE A 207 10.27 -5.78 21.94
C PHE A 207 10.71 -4.85 23.07
N GLU A 208 10.08 -3.70 23.17
CA GLU A 208 10.34 -2.70 24.22
C GLU A 208 10.08 -3.27 25.63
N TYR A 209 9.02 -4.10 25.75
CA TYR A 209 8.64 -4.71 27.04
C TYR A 209 8.50 -6.22 26.88
N PRO A 210 9.13 -7.04 27.78
CA PRO A 210 9.04 -8.51 27.72
C PRO A 210 7.60 -9.06 27.73
N GLN A 211 6.67 -8.37 28.38
CA GLN A 211 5.27 -8.75 28.40
C GLN A 211 4.59 -8.69 27.01
N HIS A 212 5.03 -7.77 26.15
CA HIS A 212 4.53 -7.69 24.77
C HIS A 212 5.01 -8.90 23.96
N PHE A 213 6.25 -9.32 24.15
CA PHE A 213 6.78 -10.55 23.55
C PHE A 213 5.99 -11.79 24.01
N VAL A 214 5.79 -11.93 25.34
CA VAL A 214 5.03 -13.05 25.89
C VAL A 214 3.62 -13.13 25.29
N ARG A 215 2.94 -11.98 25.20
CA ARG A 215 1.60 -11.89 24.59
C ARG A 215 1.61 -12.23 23.11
N PHE A 216 2.56 -11.68 22.36
CA PHE A 216 2.76 -11.98 20.95
C PHE A 216 2.97 -13.48 20.73
N PHE A 217 3.94 -14.07 21.42
CA PHE A 217 4.30 -15.47 21.27
C PHE A 217 3.14 -16.40 21.62
N LYS A 218 2.45 -16.13 22.75
CA LYS A 218 1.27 -16.91 23.17
C LYS A 218 0.12 -16.77 22.15
N ALA A 219 -0.12 -15.62 21.61
CA ALA A 219 -1.16 -15.42 20.59
C ALA A 219 -0.87 -16.22 19.31
N GLN A 220 0.40 -16.38 18.93
CA GLN A 220 0.80 -17.10 17.72
C GLN A 220 0.93 -18.61 17.91
N THR A 221 1.22 -19.08 19.14
CA THR A 221 1.56 -20.51 19.40
C THR A 221 0.62 -21.21 20.37
N GLY A 222 -0.21 -20.46 21.06
CA GLY A 222 -1.04 -20.97 22.17
C GLY A 222 -0.30 -21.20 23.49
N LYS A 223 1.06 -21.16 23.49
CA LYS A 223 1.91 -21.38 24.66
C LYS A 223 2.71 -20.11 24.99
N THR A 224 3.02 -19.90 26.27
CA THR A 224 4.00 -18.87 26.65
C THR A 224 5.41 -19.28 26.21
N PRO A 225 6.36 -18.32 26.04
CA PRO A 225 7.76 -18.65 25.75
C PRO A 225 8.39 -19.62 26.74
N SER A 226 8.07 -19.49 28.04
CA SER A 226 8.58 -20.37 29.09
C SER A 226 8.00 -21.80 29.01
N GLU A 227 6.72 -21.95 28.66
CA GLU A 227 6.09 -23.26 28.42
C GLU A 227 6.64 -23.91 27.16
N TYR A 228 6.85 -23.12 26.11
CA TYR A 228 7.43 -23.59 24.85
C TYR A 228 8.85 -24.14 25.07
N ARG A 229 9.72 -23.39 25.77
CA ARG A 229 11.10 -23.81 26.08
C ARG A 229 11.18 -25.16 26.81
N LYS A 230 10.20 -25.45 27.68
CA LYS A 230 10.18 -26.74 28.42
C LYS A 230 9.76 -27.92 27.55
N THR A 231 9.20 -27.69 26.38
CA THR A 231 8.64 -28.68 25.48
C THR A 231 9.38 -28.80 24.15
N ALA A 232 10.35 -27.92 23.90
CA ALA A 232 11.22 -27.93 22.73
C ALA A 232 12.50 -28.71 23.03
#